data_f55234dc0f604d2c88c666fed2416aaf
#
_entry.id   f55234dc0f604d2c88c666fed2416aaf
#
_cell.length_a   1.000
_cell.length_b   1.000
_cell.length_c   1.000
_cell.angle_alpha   90.00
_cell.angle_beta   90.00
_cell.angle_gamma   90.00
#
_symmetry.space_group_name_H-M   'P 1'
#
loop_
_entity.id
_entity.type
_entity.pdbx_description
1 polymer ?
#
loop_
_entity_poly.entity_id
_entity_poly.type
_entity_poly.pdbx_seq_one_letter_code
_entity_poly.pdbx_strand_id
1 'polypeptide(L)'
;VIEIDGRTVQGTSPKIGFMPQRDQLFEWRNIWDNVTLGLTVRGEKDPAAYAHVSRLLERYGLASFAKKRPCQLSGGMRQRCALIRTLATEPEILLLDEPFSALDYQTRLAVSADIWRILQQEGKTALLVTHDIAEAVSMSDRVVVLSRRPAVVKAEMDMGALRGLPPLERRDTPEFHRYFNAIWKELDVHA
;
A
#
# COMPACT_ATOMS: atom_id res chain seq x y z
N VAL A 1 8.74 -1.60 -21.79
CA VAL A 1 8.47 -3.02 -21.52
C VAL A 1 8.44 -3.19 -20.00
N ILE A 2 7.47 -3.95 -19.49
CA ILE A 2 7.39 -4.32 -18.06
C ILE A 2 7.65 -5.82 -17.99
N GLU A 3 8.57 -6.22 -17.11
CA GLU A 3 8.94 -7.62 -16.92
C GLU A 3 8.87 -8.01 -15.45
N ILE A 4 8.40 -9.22 -15.17
CA ILE A 4 8.41 -9.85 -13.85
C ILE A 4 9.08 -11.21 -14.02
N ASP A 5 10.14 -11.47 -13.24
CA ASP A 5 10.95 -12.72 -13.31
C ASP A 5 11.41 -13.05 -14.74
N GLY A 6 11.84 -12.02 -15.48
CA GLY A 6 12.33 -12.16 -16.87
C GLY A 6 11.23 -12.45 -17.91
N ARG A 7 9.96 -12.32 -17.55
CA ARG A 7 8.82 -12.50 -18.47
C ARG A 7 8.10 -11.19 -18.68
N THR A 8 7.87 -10.82 -19.93
CA THR A 8 7.09 -9.63 -20.28
C THR A 8 5.65 -9.77 -19.80
N VAL A 9 5.18 -8.75 -19.06
CA VAL A 9 3.78 -8.67 -18.60
C VAL A 9 2.90 -8.20 -19.75
N GLN A 10 1.93 -9.02 -20.12
CA GLN A 10 0.89 -8.68 -21.10
C GLN A 10 -0.47 -8.70 -20.40
N GLY A 11 -1.10 -7.52 -20.23
CA GLY A 11 -2.37 -7.39 -19.55
C GLY A 11 -2.28 -7.54 -18.03
N THR A 12 -3.23 -8.27 -17.43
CA THR A 12 -3.27 -8.49 -15.98
C THR A 12 -2.40 -9.69 -15.57
N SER A 13 -1.71 -9.58 -14.43
CA SER A 13 -0.92 -10.67 -13.87
C SER A 13 -1.44 -11.07 -12.49
N PRO A 14 -1.62 -12.36 -12.19
CA PRO A 14 -2.01 -12.82 -10.86
C PRO A 14 -0.97 -12.53 -9.78
N LYS A 15 0.29 -12.27 -10.18
CA LYS A 15 1.38 -11.88 -9.28
C LYS A 15 1.25 -10.44 -8.77
N ILE A 16 0.42 -9.62 -9.40
CA ILE A 16 0.25 -8.19 -9.06
C ILE A 16 -1.08 -8.00 -8.36
N GLY A 17 -1.03 -7.40 -7.17
CA GLY A 17 -2.18 -6.84 -6.48
C GLY A 17 -2.20 -5.33 -6.64
N PHE A 18 -3.34 -4.74 -7.00
CA PHE A 18 -3.49 -3.30 -7.16
C PHE A 18 -4.45 -2.71 -6.12
N MET A 19 -3.98 -1.71 -5.40
CA MET A 19 -4.76 -0.91 -4.47
C MET A 19 -4.86 0.50 -5.02
N PRO A 20 -6.03 0.91 -5.54
CA PRO A 20 -6.24 2.25 -6.10
C PRO A 20 -6.33 3.32 -5.01
N GLN A 21 -6.25 4.59 -5.41
CA GLN A 21 -6.26 5.78 -4.56
C GLN A 21 -7.43 5.83 -3.56
N ARG A 22 -8.62 5.38 -3.96
CA ARG A 22 -9.76 5.21 -3.06
C ARG A 22 -9.90 3.75 -2.68
N ASP A 23 -10.41 3.47 -1.49
CA ASP A 23 -10.63 2.10 -1.00
C ASP A 23 -11.50 1.24 -1.93
N GLN A 24 -12.41 1.87 -2.69
CA GLN A 24 -13.33 1.23 -3.64
C GLN A 24 -14.03 -0.01 -3.06
N LEU A 25 -14.37 0.03 -1.78
CA LEU A 25 -15.20 -0.97 -1.16
C LEU A 25 -16.64 -0.82 -1.67
N PHE A 26 -17.27 -1.93 -1.97
CA PHE A 26 -18.69 -1.94 -2.37
C PHE A 26 -19.58 -1.69 -1.16
N GLU A 27 -20.23 -0.53 -1.11
CA GLU A 27 -21.06 -0.09 0.01
C GLU A 27 -22.27 -1.01 0.27
N TRP A 28 -22.75 -1.73 -0.75
CA TRP A 28 -23.86 -2.69 -0.63
C TRP A 28 -23.44 -4.08 -0.14
N ARG A 29 -22.14 -4.35 -0.05
CA ARG A 29 -21.58 -5.60 0.48
C ARG A 29 -21.08 -5.40 1.91
N ASN A 30 -21.05 -6.48 2.69
CA ASN A 30 -20.35 -6.48 3.97
C ASN A 30 -18.83 -6.53 3.76
N ILE A 31 -18.05 -6.40 4.84
CA ILE A 31 -16.59 -6.39 4.77
C ILE A 31 -16.04 -7.74 4.31
N TRP A 32 -16.61 -8.85 4.78
CA TRP A 32 -16.20 -10.19 4.35
C TRP A 32 -16.31 -10.34 2.82
N ASP A 33 -17.46 -9.98 2.25
CA ASP A 33 -17.70 -10.08 0.82
C ASP A 33 -16.83 -9.11 0.00
N ASN A 34 -16.44 -7.99 0.60
CA ASN A 34 -15.48 -7.05 0.00
C ASN A 34 -14.07 -7.64 -0.06
N VAL A 35 -13.56 -8.16 1.08
CA VAL A 35 -12.18 -8.65 1.15
C VAL A 35 -11.99 -9.99 0.42
N THR A 36 -13.04 -10.80 0.28
CA THR A 36 -12.99 -12.06 -0.47
C THR A 36 -13.34 -11.89 -1.95
N LEU A 37 -13.60 -10.68 -2.41
CA LEU A 37 -14.04 -10.40 -3.78
C LEU A 37 -13.10 -11.00 -4.84
N GLY A 38 -11.79 -10.83 -4.66
CA GLY A 38 -10.78 -11.35 -5.59
C GLY A 38 -10.83 -12.87 -5.72
N LEU A 39 -11.04 -13.56 -4.60
CA LEU A 39 -11.23 -15.03 -4.59
C LEU A 39 -12.50 -15.43 -5.32
N THR A 40 -13.60 -14.72 -5.05
CA THR A 40 -14.90 -14.97 -5.70
C THR A 40 -14.81 -14.80 -7.21
N VAL A 41 -14.16 -13.73 -7.70
CA VAL A 41 -13.99 -13.46 -9.14
C VAL A 41 -13.13 -14.51 -9.82
N ARG A 42 -12.11 -15.05 -9.12
CA ARG A 42 -11.25 -16.13 -9.61
C ARG A 42 -11.96 -17.51 -9.55
N GLY A 43 -13.14 -17.59 -8.96
CA GLY A 43 -13.86 -18.85 -8.75
C GLY A 43 -13.15 -19.76 -7.75
N GLU A 44 -12.38 -19.18 -6.81
CA GLU A 44 -11.65 -19.94 -5.79
C GLU A 44 -12.62 -20.69 -4.88
N LYS A 45 -12.35 -21.98 -4.67
CA LYS A 45 -13.17 -22.86 -3.83
C LYS A 45 -12.40 -23.49 -2.67
N ASP A 46 -11.07 -23.28 -2.62
CA ASP A 46 -10.26 -23.82 -1.54
C ASP A 46 -10.60 -23.14 -0.20
N PRO A 47 -11.08 -23.91 0.80
CA PRO A 47 -11.32 -23.35 2.12
C PRO A 47 -10.10 -22.73 2.76
N ALA A 48 -8.88 -23.16 2.41
CA ALA A 48 -7.64 -22.61 2.94
C ALA A 48 -7.44 -21.15 2.53
N ALA A 49 -7.85 -20.75 1.31
CA ALA A 49 -7.79 -19.36 0.84
C ALA A 49 -8.71 -18.46 1.68
N TYR A 50 -9.93 -18.93 1.97
CA TYR A 50 -10.85 -18.16 2.84
C TYR A 50 -10.40 -18.13 4.29
N ALA A 51 -9.79 -19.21 4.79
CA ALA A 51 -9.19 -19.23 6.12
C ALA A 51 -7.99 -18.26 6.20
N HIS A 52 -7.22 -18.07 5.12
CA HIS A 52 -6.19 -17.05 5.04
C HIS A 52 -6.77 -15.65 5.22
N VAL A 53 -7.86 -15.30 4.52
CA VAL A 53 -8.55 -14.01 4.68
C VAL A 53 -9.05 -13.80 6.11
N SER A 54 -9.61 -14.84 6.74
CA SER A 54 -10.02 -14.77 8.16
C SER A 54 -8.85 -14.40 9.06
N ARG A 55 -7.69 -15.05 8.89
CA ARG A 55 -6.47 -14.73 9.64
C ARG A 55 -5.98 -13.31 9.41
N LEU A 56 -6.08 -12.80 8.17
CA LEU A 56 -5.75 -11.39 7.89
C LEU A 56 -6.70 -10.43 8.64
N LEU A 57 -8.02 -10.69 8.61
CA LEU A 57 -8.99 -9.88 9.35
C LEU A 57 -8.74 -9.90 10.87
N GLU A 58 -8.41 -11.05 11.45
CA GLU A 58 -8.07 -11.19 12.85
C GLU A 58 -6.78 -10.43 13.20
N ARG A 59 -5.71 -10.70 12.45
CA ARG A 59 -4.38 -10.09 12.66
C ARG A 59 -4.41 -8.57 12.60
N TYR A 60 -5.25 -8.01 11.73
CA TYR A 60 -5.34 -6.57 11.52
C TYR A 60 -6.54 -5.91 12.18
N GLY A 61 -7.17 -6.62 13.16
CA GLY A 61 -8.17 -6.07 14.06
C GLY A 61 -9.52 -5.78 13.42
N LEU A 62 -9.88 -6.50 12.36
CA LEU A 62 -11.10 -6.29 11.60
C LEU A 62 -12.09 -7.46 11.65
N ALA A 63 -11.78 -8.55 12.37
CA ALA A 63 -12.63 -9.74 12.44
C ALA A 63 -14.06 -9.43 12.93
N SER A 64 -14.21 -8.61 13.98
CA SER A 64 -15.51 -8.21 14.50
C SER A 64 -16.34 -7.34 13.55
N PHE A 65 -15.71 -6.79 12.51
CA PHE A 65 -16.34 -5.97 11.48
C PHE A 65 -16.68 -6.74 10.21
N ALA A 66 -16.37 -8.04 10.11
CA ALA A 66 -16.55 -8.84 8.90
C ALA A 66 -17.99 -8.77 8.35
N LYS A 67 -19.00 -8.73 9.22
CA LYS A 67 -20.43 -8.63 8.86
C LYS A 67 -20.93 -7.17 8.73
N LYS A 68 -20.10 -6.18 9.01
CA LYS A 68 -20.46 -4.76 8.89
C LYS A 68 -20.32 -4.28 7.45
N ARG A 69 -20.96 -3.15 7.12
CA ARG A 69 -20.81 -2.47 5.82
C ARG A 69 -19.72 -1.40 5.87
N PRO A 70 -19.12 -1.01 4.73
CA PRO A 70 -18.09 0.02 4.68
C PRO A 70 -18.44 1.33 5.36
N CYS A 71 -19.70 1.79 5.27
CA CYS A 71 -20.17 3.02 5.92
C CYS A 71 -20.11 2.98 7.46
N GLN A 72 -19.91 1.81 8.07
CA GLN A 72 -19.78 1.63 9.52
C GLN A 72 -18.32 1.61 9.99
N LEU A 73 -17.36 1.81 9.09
CA LEU A 73 -15.93 1.78 9.35
C LEU A 73 -15.33 3.19 9.30
N SER A 74 -14.28 3.43 10.10
CA SER A 74 -13.47 4.63 9.93
C SER A 74 -12.66 4.58 8.64
N GLY A 75 -12.15 5.74 8.18
CA GLY A 75 -11.31 5.82 6.97
C GLY A 75 -10.11 4.87 7.02
N GLY A 76 -9.39 4.83 8.14
CA GLY A 76 -8.26 3.92 8.33
C GLY A 76 -8.65 2.44 8.32
N MET A 77 -9.81 2.08 8.87
CA MET A 77 -10.32 0.72 8.79
C MET A 77 -10.69 0.36 7.34
N ARG A 78 -11.26 1.27 6.58
CA ARG A 78 -11.58 1.08 5.16
C ARG A 78 -10.30 0.84 4.34
N GLN A 79 -9.24 1.60 4.58
CA GLN A 79 -7.94 1.40 3.90
C GLN A 79 -7.32 0.03 4.24
N ARG A 80 -7.36 -0.39 5.50
CA ARG A 80 -6.93 -1.75 5.88
C ARG A 80 -7.76 -2.84 5.21
N CYS A 81 -9.09 -2.66 5.09
CA CYS A 81 -9.95 -3.58 4.33
C CYS A 81 -9.54 -3.65 2.85
N ALA A 82 -9.26 -2.51 2.21
CA ALA A 82 -8.82 -2.46 0.82
C ALA A 82 -7.48 -3.19 0.63
N LEU A 83 -6.53 -3.02 1.55
CA LEU A 83 -5.28 -3.76 1.54
C LEU A 83 -5.49 -5.27 1.73
N ILE A 84 -6.32 -5.69 2.71
CA ILE A 84 -6.64 -7.11 2.94
C ILE A 84 -7.29 -7.72 1.69
N ARG A 85 -8.21 -7.01 1.02
CA ARG A 85 -8.80 -7.45 -0.25
C ARG A 85 -7.72 -7.71 -1.31
N THR A 86 -6.71 -6.85 -1.37
CA THR A 86 -5.61 -7.01 -2.31
C THR A 86 -4.71 -8.19 -1.92
N LEU A 87 -4.41 -8.36 -0.62
CA LEU A 87 -3.62 -9.46 -0.09
C LEU A 87 -4.32 -10.83 -0.17
N ALA A 88 -5.65 -10.85 -0.14
CA ALA A 88 -6.46 -12.07 -0.19
C ALA A 88 -6.15 -12.98 -1.37
N THR A 89 -5.66 -12.42 -2.48
CA THR A 89 -5.26 -13.16 -3.67
C THR A 89 -3.78 -13.55 -3.69
N GLU A 90 -3.07 -13.36 -2.58
CA GLU A 90 -1.65 -13.68 -2.36
C GLU A 90 -0.70 -13.20 -3.47
N PRO A 91 -0.77 -11.92 -3.88
CA PRO A 91 0.13 -11.39 -4.89
C PRO A 91 1.58 -11.36 -4.38
N GLU A 92 2.56 -11.40 -5.28
CA GLU A 92 3.97 -11.21 -4.97
C GLU A 92 4.33 -9.73 -4.88
N ILE A 93 3.68 -8.91 -5.73
CA ILE A 93 3.93 -7.47 -5.87
C ILE A 93 2.63 -6.70 -5.61
N LEU A 94 2.72 -5.66 -4.79
CA LEU A 94 1.62 -4.74 -4.51
C LEU A 94 1.88 -3.38 -5.16
N LEU A 95 0.93 -2.91 -5.96
CA LEU A 95 0.91 -1.54 -6.47
C LEU A 95 -0.06 -0.73 -5.62
N LEU A 96 0.45 0.28 -4.92
CA LEU A 96 -0.30 1.15 -4.01
C LEU A 96 -0.33 2.55 -4.62
N ASP A 97 -1.49 2.98 -5.12
CA ASP A 97 -1.66 4.25 -5.79
C ASP A 97 -2.28 5.27 -4.83
N GLU A 98 -1.46 6.19 -4.32
CA GLU A 98 -1.84 7.21 -3.34
C GLU A 98 -2.73 6.71 -2.19
N PRO A 99 -2.37 5.62 -1.50
CA PRO A 99 -3.29 4.90 -0.61
C PRO A 99 -3.74 5.71 0.62
N PHE A 100 -3.12 6.85 0.90
CA PHE A 100 -3.40 7.65 2.09
C PHE A 100 -3.98 9.03 1.78
N SER A 101 -4.14 9.41 0.51
CA SER A 101 -4.51 10.77 0.09
C SER A 101 -5.88 11.25 0.63
N ALA A 102 -6.81 10.33 0.91
CA ALA A 102 -8.14 10.65 1.42
C ALA A 102 -8.21 10.74 2.97
N LEU A 103 -7.09 10.57 3.69
CA LEU A 103 -7.05 10.56 5.15
C LEU A 103 -6.56 11.90 5.70
N ASP A 104 -7.10 12.31 6.86
CA ASP A 104 -6.53 13.39 7.65
C ASP A 104 -5.11 13.04 8.14
N TYR A 105 -4.35 14.03 8.55
CA TYR A 105 -2.93 13.89 8.87
C TYR A 105 -2.66 12.83 9.97
N GLN A 106 -3.43 12.86 11.07
CA GLN A 106 -3.20 11.94 12.19
C GLN A 106 -3.56 10.50 11.82
N THR A 107 -4.72 10.32 11.18
CA THR A 107 -5.15 9.02 10.67
C THR A 107 -4.17 8.48 9.64
N ARG A 108 -3.64 9.33 8.76
CA ARG A 108 -2.64 8.98 7.76
C ARG A 108 -1.36 8.42 8.40
N LEU A 109 -0.82 9.07 9.43
CA LEU A 109 0.36 8.59 10.15
C LEU A 109 0.13 7.20 10.76
N ALA A 110 -0.99 7.01 11.44
CA ALA A 110 -1.32 5.72 12.05
C ALA A 110 -1.51 4.62 11.00
N VAL A 111 -2.26 4.90 9.93
CA VAL A 111 -2.56 3.91 8.88
C VAL A 111 -1.32 3.58 8.05
N SER A 112 -0.45 4.55 7.76
CA SER A 112 0.81 4.27 7.05
C SER A 112 1.72 3.35 7.86
N ALA A 113 1.83 3.56 9.17
CA ALA A 113 2.58 2.66 10.05
C ALA A 113 1.97 1.26 10.11
N ASP A 114 0.64 1.14 10.16
CA ASP A 114 -0.05 -0.15 10.13
C ASP A 114 0.18 -0.88 8.80
N ILE A 115 0.02 -0.18 7.66
CA ILE A 115 0.22 -0.77 6.32
C ILE A 115 1.68 -1.19 6.14
N TRP A 116 2.65 -0.38 6.53
CA TRP A 116 4.06 -0.76 6.50
C TRP A 116 4.30 -2.05 7.28
N ARG A 117 3.77 -2.15 8.52
CA ARG A 117 3.89 -3.36 9.35
C ARG A 117 3.27 -4.59 8.66
N ILE A 118 2.11 -4.42 8.03
CA ILE A 118 1.44 -5.48 7.27
C ILE A 118 2.34 -5.96 6.13
N LEU A 119 2.90 -5.05 5.34
CA LEU A 119 3.78 -5.37 4.21
C LEU A 119 5.02 -6.12 4.65
N GLN A 120 5.65 -5.70 5.77
CA GLN A 120 6.81 -6.40 6.34
C GLN A 120 6.45 -7.82 6.81
N GLN A 121 5.33 -7.99 7.52
CA GLN A 121 4.89 -9.28 8.04
C GLN A 121 4.49 -10.27 6.95
N GLU A 122 3.90 -9.79 5.87
CA GLU A 122 3.50 -10.61 4.71
C GLU A 122 4.65 -10.80 3.71
N GLY A 123 5.82 -10.18 3.94
CA GLY A 123 7.02 -10.33 3.09
C GLY A 123 6.79 -9.90 1.64
N LYS A 124 5.97 -8.88 1.41
CA LYS A 124 5.56 -8.44 0.07
C LYS A 124 6.46 -7.32 -0.47
N THR A 125 6.72 -7.36 -1.77
CA THR A 125 7.28 -6.21 -2.49
C THR A 125 6.18 -5.22 -2.80
N ALA A 126 6.37 -3.93 -2.44
CA ALA A 126 5.39 -2.89 -2.71
C ALA A 126 6.00 -1.76 -3.54
N LEU A 127 5.26 -1.32 -4.56
CA LEU A 127 5.49 -0.07 -5.27
C LEU A 127 4.45 0.95 -4.81
N LEU A 128 4.90 1.96 -4.07
CA LEU A 128 4.07 3.05 -3.59
C LEU A 128 4.18 4.25 -4.53
N VAL A 129 3.07 4.68 -5.09
CA VAL A 129 2.95 5.96 -5.81
C VAL A 129 2.37 6.98 -4.85
N THR A 130 3.06 8.07 -4.62
CA THR A 130 2.61 9.18 -3.76
C THR A 130 3.20 10.50 -4.22
N HIS A 131 2.50 11.59 -3.94
CA HIS A 131 3.01 12.96 -4.08
C HIS A 131 3.50 13.54 -2.74
N ASP A 132 3.37 12.80 -1.64
CA ASP A 132 3.84 13.20 -0.31
C ASP A 132 5.26 12.68 -0.07
N ILE A 133 6.24 13.60 -0.03
CA ILE A 133 7.65 13.27 0.19
C ILE A 133 7.85 12.56 1.55
N ALA A 134 7.11 12.99 2.58
CA ALA A 134 7.23 12.40 3.90
C ALA A 134 6.74 10.95 3.94
N GLU A 135 5.70 10.61 3.17
CA GLU A 135 5.28 9.22 2.97
C GLU A 135 6.36 8.42 2.23
N ALA A 136 6.86 8.94 1.10
CA ALA A 136 7.88 8.27 0.32
C ALA A 136 9.11 7.92 1.17
N VAL A 137 9.66 8.88 1.93
CA VAL A 137 10.84 8.68 2.76
C VAL A 137 10.57 7.76 3.95
N SER A 138 9.40 7.91 4.61
CA SER A 138 9.11 7.12 5.81
C SER A 138 8.76 5.67 5.53
N MET A 139 8.22 5.34 4.34
CA MET A 139 7.70 4.01 4.06
C MET A 139 8.57 3.17 3.13
N SER A 140 9.43 3.79 2.31
CA SER A 140 10.13 3.09 1.25
C SER A 140 11.58 2.76 1.62
N ASP A 141 12.13 1.71 0.99
CA ASP A 141 13.56 1.40 1.05
C ASP A 141 14.32 2.06 -0.11
N ARG A 142 13.60 2.48 -1.15
CA ARG A 142 14.11 3.16 -2.33
C ARG A 142 13.06 4.12 -2.86
N VAL A 143 13.47 5.34 -3.22
CA VAL A 143 12.59 6.37 -3.79
C VAL A 143 13.07 6.72 -5.19
N VAL A 144 12.16 6.75 -6.14
CA VAL A 144 12.38 7.20 -7.52
C VAL A 144 11.62 8.51 -7.73
N VAL A 145 12.33 9.57 -8.09
CA VAL A 145 11.76 10.88 -8.36
C VAL A 145 11.54 11.04 -9.86
N LEU A 146 10.31 11.38 -10.24
CA LEU A 146 9.93 11.61 -11.63
C LEU A 146 9.86 13.12 -11.94
N SER A 147 10.22 13.50 -13.18
CA SER A 147 10.08 14.86 -13.67
C SER A 147 8.63 15.21 -14.01
N ARG A 148 8.39 16.51 -14.36
CA ARG A 148 7.16 16.94 -15.04
C ARG A 148 7.03 16.25 -16.41
N ARG A 149 5.83 16.30 -16.99
CA ARG A 149 5.54 15.71 -18.31
C ARG A 149 6.36 16.34 -19.45
N PRO A 150 6.93 15.54 -20.34
CA PRO A 150 6.97 14.07 -20.35
C PRO A 150 7.86 13.53 -19.23
N ALA A 151 7.33 12.59 -18.42
CA ALA A 151 7.99 12.12 -17.22
C ALA A 151 9.22 11.25 -17.55
N VAL A 152 10.35 11.60 -16.91
CA VAL A 152 11.58 10.82 -16.89
C VAL A 152 12.05 10.63 -15.46
N VAL A 153 12.85 9.62 -15.20
CA VAL A 153 13.50 9.44 -13.90
C VAL A 153 14.54 10.55 -13.72
N LYS A 154 14.32 11.43 -12.72
CA LYS A 154 15.27 12.50 -12.34
C LYS A 154 16.33 12.03 -11.35
N ALA A 155 15.89 11.28 -10.35
CA ALA A 155 16.76 10.79 -9.30
C ALA A 155 16.26 9.45 -8.75
N GLU A 156 17.17 8.66 -8.23
CA GLU A 156 16.92 7.45 -7.49
C GLU A 156 17.73 7.49 -6.20
N MET A 157 17.08 7.23 -5.06
CA MET A 157 17.69 7.32 -3.74
C MET A 157 17.43 6.06 -2.94
N ASP A 158 18.49 5.43 -2.43
CA ASP A 158 18.43 4.33 -1.47
C ASP A 158 18.26 4.90 -0.07
N MET A 159 17.21 4.48 0.64
CA MET A 159 16.92 4.87 2.02
C MET A 159 17.61 3.95 3.04
N GLY A 160 18.75 3.37 2.68
CA GLY A 160 19.46 2.35 3.47
C GLY A 160 19.71 2.73 4.92
N ALA A 161 19.99 4.02 5.21
CA ALA A 161 20.17 4.51 6.58
C ALA A 161 18.89 4.44 7.45
N LEU A 162 17.71 4.33 6.82
CA LEU A 162 16.40 4.23 7.48
C LEU A 162 15.83 2.81 7.47
N ARG A 163 16.52 1.87 6.80
CA ARG A 163 16.02 0.50 6.61
C ARG A 163 15.77 -0.18 7.96
N GLY A 164 14.64 -0.88 8.06
CA GLY A 164 14.22 -1.60 9.28
C GLY A 164 13.56 -0.72 10.35
N LEU A 165 13.68 0.60 10.29
CA LEU A 165 12.96 1.48 11.21
C LEU A 165 11.49 1.63 10.79
N PRO A 166 10.53 1.59 11.74
CA PRO A 166 9.13 1.91 11.49
C PRO A 166 8.94 3.35 10.96
N PRO A 167 7.88 3.63 10.19
CA PRO A 167 7.66 4.93 9.56
C PRO A 167 7.69 6.14 10.51
N LEU A 168 7.15 5.99 11.73
CA LEU A 168 7.14 7.08 12.71
C LEU A 168 8.55 7.34 13.26
N GLU A 169 9.31 6.28 13.57
CA GLU A 169 10.69 6.41 14.06
C GLU A 169 11.61 7.01 12.99
N ARG A 170 11.41 6.67 11.71
CA ARG A 170 12.18 7.27 10.60
C ARG A 170 12.05 8.79 10.61
N ARG A 171 10.86 9.34 10.87
CA ARG A 171 10.57 10.79 10.85
C ARG A 171 11.35 11.58 11.91
N ASP A 172 11.74 10.94 12.99
CA ASP A 172 12.48 11.55 14.11
C ASP A 172 14.01 11.54 13.88
N THR A 173 14.48 10.99 12.74
CA THR A 173 15.91 10.88 12.44
C THR A 173 16.43 12.05 11.62
N PRO A 174 17.71 12.45 11.80
CA PRO A 174 18.37 13.44 10.93
C PRO A 174 18.42 13.00 9.47
N GLU A 175 18.55 11.70 9.22
CA GLU A 175 18.59 11.08 7.90
C GLU A 175 17.28 11.31 7.14
N PHE A 176 16.14 11.23 7.82
CA PHE A 176 14.84 11.55 7.22
C PHE A 176 14.83 12.97 6.64
N HIS A 177 15.26 13.96 7.42
CA HIS A 177 15.30 15.35 6.98
C HIS A 177 16.27 15.55 5.81
N ARG A 178 17.40 14.84 5.81
CA ARG A 178 18.36 14.88 4.70
C ARG A 178 17.74 14.35 3.42
N TYR A 179 17.09 13.19 3.45
CA TYR A 179 16.42 12.61 2.28
C TYR A 179 15.24 13.46 1.82
N PHE A 180 14.41 13.93 2.75
CA PHE A 180 13.29 14.83 2.45
C PHE A 180 13.76 16.06 1.68
N ASN A 181 14.79 16.76 2.17
CA ASN A 181 15.33 17.96 1.54
C ASN A 181 15.98 17.65 0.17
N ALA A 182 16.61 16.49 0.01
CA ALA A 182 17.17 16.07 -1.27
C ALA A 182 16.07 15.86 -2.32
N ILE A 183 15.01 15.13 -1.96
CA ILE A 183 13.86 14.89 -2.86
C ILE A 183 13.14 16.21 -3.20
N TRP A 184 12.95 17.08 -2.19
CA TRP A 184 12.32 18.39 -2.38
C TRP A 184 13.06 19.24 -3.42
N LYS A 185 14.39 19.25 -3.40
CA LYS A 185 15.21 19.96 -4.39
C LYS A 185 15.04 19.37 -5.79
N GLU A 186 14.94 18.06 -5.91
CA GLU A 186 14.74 17.39 -7.20
C GLU A 186 13.35 17.66 -7.81
N LEU A 187 12.35 17.90 -7.00
CA LEU A 187 10.98 18.16 -7.49
C LEU A 187 10.80 19.58 -8.07
N ASP A 188 11.83 20.45 -8.06
CA ASP A 188 11.79 21.83 -8.58
C ASP A 188 10.58 22.64 -8.06
N VAL A 189 10.33 22.58 -6.76
CA VAL A 189 9.17 23.24 -6.15
C VAL A 189 9.25 24.77 -6.22
N HIS A 190 10.35 25.31 -6.77
CA HIS A 190 10.60 26.75 -6.91
C HIS A 190 10.66 27.25 -8.35
N ALA A 191 10.14 26.50 -9.34
CA ALA A 191 10.08 26.94 -10.73
C ALA A 191 8.65 27.18 -11.21
#